data_c126f250fd707ce26e7a3626e963c84f
#
_entry.id   c126f250fd707ce26e7a3626e963c84f
#
_cell.length_a   1.000
_cell.length_b   1.000
_cell.length_c   1.000
_cell.angle_alpha   90.00
_cell.angle_beta   90.00
_cell.angle_gamma   90.00
#
_symmetry.space_group_name_H-M   'P 1'
#
loop_
_entity.id
_entity.type
_entity.pdbx_description
1 polymer ?
#
loop_
_entity_poly.entity_id
_entity_poly.type
_entity_poly.pdbx_seq_one_letter_code
_entity_poly.pdbx_strand_id
1 'polypeptide(L)'
;MVDTYIHQQSGRGVNAVAVVLKNGTEELAHEIAVHIAFAKPSYLNRDEVPAAEVEAERQTVTEISLNEGKPEAALPKIIEGRLNGWFKERVLNEQSYVKDEKQSVKDFLGAASITSYAQVVIGQ
;
A
#
# COMPACT_ATOMS: atom_id res chain seq x y z
N MET A 1 -8.85 11.49 -15.10
CA MET A 1 -9.96 10.61 -14.64
C MET A 1 -10.03 10.61 -13.13
N VAL A 2 -11.17 10.96 -12.59
CA VAL A 2 -11.42 10.95 -11.14
C VAL A 2 -12.57 9.99 -10.86
N ASP A 3 -12.40 9.12 -9.86
CA ASP A 3 -13.49 8.26 -9.40
C ASP A 3 -13.62 8.36 -7.89
N THR A 4 -14.85 8.22 -7.40
CA THR A 4 -15.15 8.25 -5.97
C THR A 4 -15.93 6.99 -5.61
N TYR A 5 -15.47 6.29 -4.60
CA TYR A 5 -16.11 5.08 -4.11
C TYR A 5 -16.50 5.26 -2.64
N ILE A 6 -17.75 4.95 -2.31
CA ILE A 6 -18.23 4.99 -0.94
C ILE A 6 -18.70 3.60 -0.55
N HIS A 7 -18.08 3.05 0.50
CA HIS A 7 -18.42 1.74 1.03
C HIS A 7 -19.05 1.90 2.42
N GLN A 8 -20.29 1.42 2.58
CA GLN A 8 -20.96 1.43 3.87
C GLN A 8 -20.92 0.05 4.49
N GLN A 9 -20.52 -0.01 5.75
CA GLN A 9 -20.48 -1.26 6.49
C GLN A 9 -21.60 -1.29 7.52
N SER A 10 -22.56 -2.18 7.33
CA SER A 10 -23.61 -2.49 8.32
C SER A 10 -24.30 -1.27 8.93
N GLY A 11 -24.43 -0.18 8.17
CA GLY A 11 -25.09 1.03 8.63
C GLY A 11 -24.35 1.82 9.69
N ARG A 12 -23.15 1.41 10.06
CA ARG A 12 -22.40 2.06 11.14
C ARG A 12 -21.19 2.85 10.71
N GLY A 13 -20.72 2.66 9.51
CA GLY A 13 -19.53 3.34 9.08
C GLY A 13 -19.53 3.63 7.61
N VAL A 14 -18.75 4.61 7.23
CA VAL A 14 -18.54 4.99 5.84
C VAL A 14 -17.05 4.96 5.56
N ASN A 15 -16.69 4.28 4.47
CA ASN A 15 -15.32 4.26 3.97
C ASN A 15 -15.39 4.89 2.58
N ALA A 16 -15.02 6.16 2.51
CA ALA A 16 -15.07 6.94 1.27
C ALA A 16 -13.67 7.02 0.66
N VAL A 17 -13.55 6.71 -0.62
CA VAL A 17 -12.29 6.73 -1.35
C VAL A 17 -12.44 7.57 -2.61
N ALA A 18 -11.49 8.45 -2.86
CA ALA A 18 -11.37 9.21 -4.10
C ALA A 18 -10.03 8.88 -4.75
N VAL A 19 -10.05 8.61 -6.06
CA VAL A 19 -8.86 8.22 -6.81
C VAL A 19 -8.76 9.07 -8.07
N VAL A 20 -7.56 9.56 -8.36
CA VAL A 20 -7.26 10.28 -9.61
C VAL A 20 -6.24 9.46 -10.40
N LEU A 21 -6.62 9.06 -11.61
CA LEU A 21 -5.75 8.27 -12.48
C LEU A 21 -5.32 9.08 -13.70
N LYS A 22 -4.12 8.78 -14.17
CA LYS A 22 -3.60 9.24 -15.46
C LYS A 22 -3.64 8.05 -16.41
N ASN A 23 -4.21 8.26 -17.61
CA ASN A 23 -4.36 7.23 -18.64
C ASN A 23 -5.21 6.02 -18.19
N GLY A 24 -6.16 6.25 -17.28
CA GLY A 24 -7.04 5.21 -16.77
C GLY A 24 -8.47 5.34 -17.30
N THR A 25 -9.29 4.35 -16.97
CA THR A 25 -10.72 4.33 -17.28
C THR A 25 -11.51 4.44 -15.99
N GLU A 26 -12.82 4.69 -16.10
CA GLU A 26 -13.71 4.70 -14.93
C GLU A 26 -13.72 3.35 -14.23
N GLU A 27 -13.72 2.25 -15.00
CA GLU A 27 -13.67 0.90 -14.42
C GLU A 27 -12.41 0.68 -13.62
N LEU A 28 -11.27 1.09 -14.17
CA LEU A 28 -9.99 0.95 -13.49
C LEU A 28 -9.95 1.80 -12.22
N ALA A 29 -10.43 3.04 -12.28
CA ALA A 29 -10.51 3.92 -11.11
C ALA A 29 -11.39 3.30 -10.02
N HIS A 30 -12.52 2.73 -10.40
CA HIS A 30 -13.42 2.07 -9.47
C HIS A 30 -12.74 0.86 -8.80
N GLU A 31 -12.08 0.02 -9.57
CA GLU A 31 -11.37 -1.14 -9.04
C GLU A 31 -10.27 -0.75 -8.05
N ILE A 32 -9.52 0.31 -8.37
CA ILE A 32 -8.49 0.83 -7.47
C ILE A 32 -9.12 1.42 -6.21
N ALA A 33 -10.23 2.13 -6.34
CA ALA A 33 -10.94 2.67 -5.18
C ALA A 33 -11.42 1.56 -4.24
N VAL A 34 -11.93 0.47 -4.78
CA VAL A 34 -12.32 -0.71 -4.00
C VAL A 34 -11.11 -1.31 -3.27
N HIS A 35 -9.99 -1.44 -3.96
CA HIS A 35 -8.75 -1.93 -3.34
C HIS A 35 -8.34 -1.03 -2.16
N ILE A 36 -8.34 0.27 -2.33
CA ILE A 36 -7.98 1.22 -1.27
C ILE A 36 -8.92 1.08 -0.07
N ALA A 37 -10.22 0.91 -0.33
CA ALA A 37 -11.21 0.75 0.74
C ALA A 37 -10.90 -0.47 1.63
N PHE A 38 -10.42 -1.55 1.04
CA PHE A 38 -10.10 -2.78 1.78
C PHE A 38 -8.67 -2.80 2.32
N ALA A 39 -7.69 -2.39 1.53
CA ALA A 39 -6.27 -2.51 1.90
C ALA A 39 -5.78 -1.36 2.77
N LYS A 40 -6.44 -0.21 2.71
CA LYS A 40 -6.11 0.97 3.53
C LYS A 40 -4.63 1.34 3.46
N PRO A 41 -4.08 1.61 2.27
CA PRO A 41 -2.67 2.00 2.15
C PRO A 41 -2.40 3.32 2.85
N SER A 42 -1.17 3.50 3.33
CA SER A 42 -0.76 4.74 4.01
C SER A 42 -0.10 5.73 3.07
N TYR A 43 0.54 5.24 2.01
CA TYR A 43 1.30 6.06 1.06
C TYR A 43 1.06 5.58 -0.35
N LEU A 44 1.20 6.47 -1.33
CA LEU A 44 1.07 6.13 -2.74
C LEU A 44 2.35 5.48 -3.27
N ASN A 45 3.51 6.06 -2.94
CA ASN A 45 4.82 5.58 -3.38
C ASN A 45 5.80 5.56 -2.21
N ARG A 46 6.89 4.79 -2.37
CA ARG A 46 7.92 4.68 -1.32
C ARG A 46 8.54 6.02 -0.94
N ASP A 47 8.74 6.90 -1.90
CA ASP A 47 9.36 8.20 -1.67
C ASP A 47 8.52 9.13 -0.80
N GLU A 48 7.23 8.81 -0.61
CA GLU A 48 6.36 9.55 0.31
C GLU A 48 6.54 9.13 1.76
N VAL A 49 7.14 7.96 2.00
CA VAL A 49 7.37 7.45 3.36
C VAL A 49 8.47 8.28 4.02
N PRO A 50 8.21 8.88 5.20
CA PRO A 50 9.25 9.67 5.88
C PRO A 50 10.50 8.85 6.15
N ALA A 51 11.68 9.44 5.90
CA ALA A 51 12.95 8.76 6.11
C ALA A 51 13.12 8.28 7.56
N ALA A 52 12.59 9.03 8.52
CA ALA A 52 12.64 8.66 9.94
C ALA A 52 11.87 7.37 10.22
N GLU A 53 10.72 7.16 9.56
CA GLU A 53 9.95 5.92 9.73
C GLU A 53 10.68 4.72 9.12
N VAL A 54 11.29 4.91 7.95
CA VAL A 54 12.06 3.85 7.29
C VAL A 54 13.24 3.45 8.17
N GLU A 55 13.97 4.42 8.72
CA GLU A 55 15.13 4.15 9.57
C GLU A 55 14.72 3.44 10.86
N ALA A 56 13.61 3.85 11.47
CA ALA A 56 13.09 3.20 12.67
C ALA A 56 12.74 1.73 12.39
N GLU A 57 12.11 1.46 11.24
CA GLU A 57 11.78 0.09 10.85
C GLU A 57 13.04 -0.71 10.54
N ARG A 58 14.04 -0.10 9.90
CA ARG A 58 15.32 -0.75 9.62
C ARG A 58 15.98 -1.21 10.93
N GLN A 59 15.99 -0.35 11.95
CA GLN A 59 16.53 -0.71 13.26
C GLN A 59 15.75 -1.85 13.90
N THR A 60 14.43 -1.81 13.82
CA THR A 60 13.57 -2.86 14.39
C THR A 60 13.84 -4.21 13.72
N VAL A 61 13.86 -4.27 12.39
CA VAL A 61 14.09 -5.54 11.69
C VAL A 61 15.52 -6.03 11.88
N THR A 62 16.49 -5.12 12.06
CA THR A 62 17.87 -5.49 12.37
C THR A 62 17.94 -6.18 13.72
N GLU A 63 17.32 -5.60 14.75
CA GLU A 63 17.29 -6.20 16.10
C GLU A 63 16.61 -7.55 16.10
N ILE A 64 15.48 -7.67 15.42
CA ILE A 64 14.74 -8.93 15.32
C ILE A 64 15.61 -10.00 14.65
N SER A 65 16.30 -9.64 13.57
CA SER A 65 17.15 -10.57 12.83
C SER A 65 18.34 -11.04 13.66
N LEU A 66 18.96 -10.13 14.42
CA LEU A 66 20.05 -10.48 15.33
C LEU A 66 19.58 -11.40 16.43
N ASN A 67 18.39 -11.13 17.02
CA ASN A 67 17.83 -11.97 18.08
C ASN A 67 17.45 -13.36 17.56
N GLU A 68 17.15 -13.48 16.28
CA GLU A 68 16.88 -14.78 15.65
C GLU A 68 18.15 -15.57 15.35
N GLY A 69 19.31 -14.98 15.60
CA GLY A 69 20.60 -15.66 15.36
C GLY A 69 21.00 -15.72 13.90
N LYS A 70 20.54 -14.79 13.08
CA LYS A 70 20.88 -14.77 11.66
C LYS A 70 22.37 -14.42 11.45
N PRO A 71 23.08 -15.05 10.48
CA PRO A 71 24.47 -14.75 10.19
C PRO A 71 24.66 -13.31 9.73
N GLU A 72 25.76 -12.68 10.16
CA GLU A 72 26.06 -11.30 9.74
C GLU A 72 26.13 -11.15 8.22
N ALA A 73 26.68 -12.15 7.55
CA ALA A 73 26.80 -12.12 6.08
C ALA A 73 25.44 -12.07 5.38
N ALA A 74 24.38 -12.63 6.00
CA ALA A 74 23.05 -12.65 5.44
C ALA A 74 22.20 -11.47 5.86
N LEU A 75 22.59 -10.71 6.90
CA LEU A 75 21.80 -9.61 7.46
C LEU A 75 21.38 -8.56 6.43
N PRO A 76 22.26 -8.04 5.55
CA PRO A 76 21.83 -7.02 4.59
C PRO A 76 20.67 -7.47 3.72
N LYS A 77 20.70 -8.70 3.22
CA LYS A 77 19.62 -9.26 2.40
C LYS A 77 18.33 -9.46 3.20
N ILE A 78 18.47 -9.96 4.42
CA ILE A 78 17.31 -10.22 5.30
C ILE A 78 16.63 -8.91 5.64
N ILE A 79 17.39 -7.89 6.04
CA ILE A 79 16.87 -6.58 6.38
C ILE A 79 16.16 -5.95 5.18
N GLU A 80 16.79 -5.99 4.01
CA GLU A 80 16.20 -5.45 2.79
C GLU A 80 14.90 -6.17 2.43
N GLY A 81 14.88 -7.51 2.52
CA GLY A 81 13.67 -8.29 2.25
C GLY A 81 12.53 -7.96 3.20
N ARG A 82 12.84 -7.80 4.49
CA ARG A 82 11.82 -7.44 5.48
C ARG A 82 11.31 -6.02 5.29
N LEU A 83 12.20 -5.08 4.94
CA LEU A 83 11.79 -3.71 4.61
C LEU A 83 10.91 -3.67 3.37
N ASN A 84 11.23 -4.46 2.35
CA ASN A 84 10.40 -4.56 1.15
C ASN A 84 8.99 -5.05 1.51
N GLY A 85 8.86 -6.03 2.39
CA GLY A 85 7.57 -6.50 2.89
C GLY A 85 6.82 -5.41 3.64
N TRP A 86 7.51 -4.64 4.46
CA TRP A 86 6.92 -3.52 5.19
C TRP A 86 6.39 -2.46 4.23
N PHE A 87 7.14 -2.12 3.16
CA PHE A 87 6.68 -1.20 2.14
C PHE A 87 5.46 -1.73 1.40
N LYS A 88 5.46 -3.03 1.06
CA LYS A 88 4.33 -3.63 0.35
C LYS A 88 3.02 -3.55 1.12
N GLU A 89 3.08 -3.52 2.43
CA GLU A 89 1.88 -3.40 3.26
C GLU A 89 1.33 -1.97 3.30
N ARG A 90 2.18 -0.96 3.10
CA ARG A 90 1.84 0.45 3.30
C ARG A 90 1.77 1.28 2.04
N VAL A 91 2.48 0.90 1.00
CA VAL A 91 2.58 1.67 -0.24
C VAL A 91 1.60 1.13 -1.27
N LEU A 92 0.64 1.96 -1.68
CA LEU A 92 -0.46 1.53 -2.56
C LEU A 92 0.03 0.83 -3.82
N ASN A 93 0.99 1.42 -4.54
CA ASN A 93 1.49 0.84 -5.79
C ASN A 93 2.19 -0.50 -5.60
N GLU A 94 2.66 -0.80 -4.39
CA GLU A 94 3.37 -2.04 -4.10
C GLU A 94 2.50 -3.10 -3.43
N GLN A 95 1.31 -2.74 -2.98
CA GLN A 95 0.40 -3.69 -2.35
C GLN A 95 -0.05 -4.75 -3.36
N SER A 96 -0.27 -5.96 -2.87
CA SER A 96 -0.90 -7.00 -3.69
C SER A 96 -2.34 -6.61 -3.96
N TYR A 97 -2.77 -6.72 -5.22
CA TYR A 97 -4.12 -6.35 -5.59
C TYR A 97 -5.12 -7.31 -4.91
N VAL A 98 -6.16 -6.74 -4.26
CA VAL A 98 -7.09 -7.53 -3.44
C VAL A 98 -7.85 -8.61 -4.22
N LYS A 99 -8.07 -8.42 -5.51
CA LYS A 99 -8.76 -9.40 -6.35
C LYS A 99 -7.82 -10.38 -7.04
N ASP A 100 -6.52 -10.12 -7.01
CA ASP A 100 -5.51 -11.01 -7.61
C ASP A 100 -4.16 -10.80 -6.91
N GLU A 101 -3.90 -11.59 -5.89
CA GLU A 101 -2.69 -11.49 -5.06
C GLU A 101 -1.39 -11.73 -5.83
N LYS A 102 -1.47 -12.30 -7.02
CA LYS A 102 -0.28 -12.59 -7.84
C LYS A 102 0.30 -11.36 -8.51
N GLN A 103 -0.43 -10.24 -8.53
CA GLN A 103 0.08 -9.00 -9.09
C GLN A 103 -0.05 -7.88 -8.09
N SER A 104 0.84 -6.89 -8.21
CA SER A 104 0.75 -5.67 -7.41
C SER A 104 -0.26 -4.71 -8.04
N VAL A 105 -0.67 -3.69 -7.27
CA VAL A 105 -1.52 -2.63 -7.80
C VAL A 105 -0.88 -1.98 -9.03
N LYS A 106 0.43 -1.74 -8.98
CA LYS A 106 1.17 -1.16 -10.10
C LYS A 106 1.07 -2.04 -11.35
N ASP A 107 1.24 -3.35 -11.19
CA ASP A 107 1.13 -4.29 -12.30
C ASP A 107 -0.29 -4.32 -12.87
N PHE A 108 -1.29 -4.29 -12.00
CA PHE A 108 -2.69 -4.24 -12.41
C PHE A 108 -3.02 -2.99 -13.23
N LEU A 109 -2.41 -1.84 -12.86
CA LEU A 109 -2.63 -0.58 -13.55
C LEU A 109 -2.10 -0.59 -14.99
N GLY A 110 -1.04 -1.34 -15.26
CA GLY A 110 -0.43 -1.37 -16.60
C GLY A 110 0.07 0.01 -17.02
N ALA A 111 -0.51 0.56 -18.09
CA ALA A 111 -0.13 1.87 -18.62
C ALA A 111 -0.71 3.05 -17.82
N ALA A 112 -1.69 2.78 -16.96
CA ALA A 112 -2.28 3.82 -16.11
C ALA A 112 -1.43 4.05 -14.87
N SER A 113 -1.57 5.21 -14.25
CA SER A 113 -0.89 5.53 -12.99
C SER A 113 -1.84 6.28 -12.07
N ILE A 114 -1.60 6.13 -10.76
CA ILE A 114 -2.37 6.85 -9.74
C ILE A 114 -1.67 8.17 -9.49
N THR A 115 -2.35 9.27 -9.75
CA THR A 115 -1.83 10.62 -9.50
C THR A 115 -1.99 10.98 -8.03
N SER A 116 -3.15 10.66 -7.46
CA SER A 116 -3.43 10.89 -6.04
C SER A 116 -4.60 10.03 -5.58
N TYR A 117 -4.72 9.87 -4.28
CA TYR A 117 -5.88 9.22 -3.68
C TYR A 117 -6.16 9.82 -2.30
N ALA A 118 -7.38 9.68 -1.85
CA ALA A 118 -7.77 10.06 -0.50
C ALA A 118 -8.73 9.01 0.04
N GLN A 119 -8.64 8.75 1.34
CA GLN A 119 -9.53 7.81 2.01
C GLN A 119 -9.98 8.41 3.33
N VAL A 120 -11.28 8.37 3.58
CA VAL A 120 -11.89 8.82 4.84
C VAL A 120 -12.72 7.67 5.40
N VAL A 121 -12.45 7.29 6.64
CA VAL A 121 -13.20 6.25 7.34
C VAL A 121 -13.89 6.90 8.54
N ILE A 122 -15.21 6.80 8.58
CA ILE A 122 -16.03 7.47 9.59
C ILE A 122 -16.94 6.46 10.28
N GLY A 123 -17.11 6.64 11.58
CA GLY A 123 -18.12 5.88 12.31
C GLY A 123 -17.75 4.45 12.68
N GLN A 124 -16.50 4.20 12.87
CA GLN A 124 -16.02 2.88 13.32
C GLN A 124 -15.93 2.80 14.82
#